data_bddfabf73ef8ca4fbc7c429d319656ae
#
_entry.id   bddfabf73ef8ca4fbc7c429d319656ae
#
_cell.length_a   1.000
_cell.length_b   1.000
_cell.length_c   1.000
_cell.angle_alpha   90.00
_cell.angle_beta   90.00
_cell.angle_gamma   90.00
#
_symmetry.space_group_name_H-M   'P 1'
#
loop_
_entity.id
_entity.type
_entity.pdbx_description
1 polymer ?
#
loop_
_entity_poly.entity_id
_entity_poly.type
_entity_poly.pdbx_seq_one_letter_code
_entity_poly.pdbx_strand_id
1 'polypeptide(L)'
;MGSRGRAALAAGKDQDLTEPESLDVDVASWRAVRNAKVAQLRADGIEPYPYSFAATHHAQQVTDLGEAVTTEPGLAISVAGRLMARRGHGKAAFGHVLDESGRIQVYCREDVMGAEAYALWERLDIGDWVGV
;
A
#
# COMPACT_ATOMS: atom_id res chain seq x y z
N MET A 1 36.71 64.28 -13.86
CA MET A 1 37.28 63.85 -12.58
C MET A 1 36.29 62.89 -11.92
N GLY A 2 36.71 61.64 -11.80
CA GLY A 2 35.82 60.55 -11.46
C GLY A 2 35.44 60.48 -10.01
N SER A 3 34.20 60.23 -9.75
CA SER A 3 33.72 59.71 -8.48
C SER A 3 33.32 58.26 -8.68
N ARG A 4 34.10 57.33 -8.11
CA ARG A 4 33.79 55.92 -8.12
C ARG A 4 32.82 55.63 -7.01
N GLY A 5 31.56 55.38 -7.36
CA GLY A 5 30.55 54.84 -6.48
C GLY A 5 30.94 53.37 -6.11
N ARG A 6 31.23 53.12 -4.86
CA ARG A 6 31.33 51.77 -4.32
C ARG A 6 29.91 51.17 -4.21
N ALA A 7 29.62 50.17 -4.99
CA ALA A 7 28.48 49.34 -4.75
C ALA A 7 28.70 48.51 -3.48
N ALA A 8 27.86 48.72 -2.48
CA ALA A 8 27.84 47.87 -1.29
C ALA A 8 27.19 46.55 -1.67
N LEU A 9 27.96 45.46 -1.53
CA LEU A 9 27.41 44.10 -1.54
C LEU A 9 26.50 43.96 -0.31
N ALA A 10 25.22 43.80 -0.53
CA ALA A 10 24.32 43.37 0.51
C ALA A 10 24.67 41.92 0.87
N ALA A 11 25.06 41.70 2.12
CA ALA A 11 25.25 40.38 2.68
C ALA A 11 23.94 39.62 2.58
N GLY A 12 23.94 38.52 1.83
CA GLY A 12 22.83 37.59 1.81
C GLY A 12 22.52 37.11 3.21
N LYS A 13 21.28 37.22 3.59
CA LYS A 13 20.76 36.56 4.79
C LYS A 13 21.08 35.08 4.66
N ASP A 14 21.86 34.55 5.59
CA ASP A 14 21.92 33.13 5.87
C ASP A 14 20.48 32.64 6.03
N GLN A 15 19.99 31.90 5.07
CA GLN A 15 18.79 31.12 5.25
C GLN A 15 19.17 30.05 6.26
N ASP A 16 18.66 30.23 7.45
CA ASP A 16 18.64 29.24 8.50
C ASP A 16 18.04 27.97 7.87
N LEU A 17 18.93 27.02 7.54
CA LEU A 17 18.55 25.67 7.21
C LEU A 17 18.08 25.05 8.53
N THR A 18 16.83 25.35 8.86
CA THR A 18 16.14 24.65 9.93
C THR A 18 16.27 23.17 9.61
N GLU A 19 17.03 22.48 10.44
CA GLU A 19 17.10 21.02 10.37
C GLU A 19 15.67 20.48 10.34
N PRO A 20 15.37 19.46 9.52
CA PRO A 20 14.03 18.91 9.48
C PRO A 20 13.68 18.42 10.88
N GLU A 21 12.67 19.06 11.48
CA GLU A 21 12.10 18.66 12.75
C GLU A 21 11.81 17.16 12.69
N SER A 22 12.62 16.46 13.45
CA SER A 22 12.53 15.07 13.88
C SER A 22 11.57 14.15 13.07
N LEU A 23 12.15 13.41 12.14
CA LEU A 23 11.54 12.19 11.58
C LEU A 23 11.09 11.19 12.68
N ASP A 24 11.61 11.34 13.88
CA ASP A 24 11.30 10.48 15.03
C ASP A 24 9.86 10.64 15.54
N VAL A 25 9.29 11.83 15.49
CA VAL A 25 7.89 12.08 15.90
C VAL A 25 6.93 11.42 14.92
N ASP A 26 7.20 11.51 13.62
CA ASP A 26 6.38 10.89 12.58
C ASP A 26 6.40 9.37 12.67
N VAL A 27 7.56 8.76 12.85
CA VAL A 27 7.71 7.30 12.97
C VAL A 27 6.94 6.76 14.17
N ALA A 28 7.00 7.43 15.32
CA ALA A 28 6.27 7.03 16.53
C ALA A 28 4.75 7.10 16.31
N SER A 29 4.26 8.16 15.66
CA SER A 29 2.85 8.34 15.35
C SER A 29 2.34 7.30 14.35
N TRP A 30 3.12 6.97 13.33
CA TRP A 30 2.79 5.94 12.33
C TRP A 30 2.73 4.55 12.95
N ARG A 31 3.65 4.23 13.86
CA ARG A 31 3.62 2.98 14.62
C ARG A 31 2.37 2.89 15.49
N ALA A 32 1.98 3.98 16.16
CA ALA A 32 0.79 4.01 16.97
C ALA A 32 -0.48 3.76 16.14
N VAL A 33 -0.61 4.37 14.97
CA VAL A 33 -1.73 4.13 14.05
C VAL A 33 -1.77 2.67 13.60
N ARG A 34 -0.63 2.09 13.22
CA ARG A 34 -0.56 0.68 12.80
C ARG A 34 -0.88 -0.27 13.94
N ASN A 35 -0.37 -0.02 15.13
CA ASN A 35 -0.68 -0.82 16.30
C ASN A 35 -2.17 -0.75 16.67
N ALA A 36 -2.80 0.41 16.53
CA ALA A 36 -4.24 0.56 16.74
C ALA A 36 -5.05 -0.27 15.72
N LYS A 37 -4.64 -0.30 14.45
CA LYS A 37 -5.25 -1.15 13.42
C LYS A 37 -5.12 -2.63 13.75
N VAL A 38 -3.94 -3.06 14.19
CA VAL A 38 -3.70 -4.46 14.62
C VAL A 38 -4.61 -4.83 15.79
N ALA A 39 -4.72 -3.95 16.79
CA ALA A 39 -5.60 -4.18 17.93
C ALA A 39 -7.06 -4.28 17.51
N GLN A 40 -7.51 -3.43 16.59
CA GLN A 40 -8.86 -3.45 16.05
C GLN A 40 -9.15 -4.74 15.26
N LEU A 41 -8.22 -5.20 14.41
CA LEU A 41 -8.37 -6.46 13.70
C LEU A 41 -8.55 -7.64 14.65
N ARG A 42 -7.74 -7.70 15.72
CA ARG A 42 -7.88 -8.74 16.75
C ARG A 42 -9.21 -8.67 17.50
N ALA A 43 -9.67 -7.45 17.81
CA ALA A 43 -10.98 -7.25 18.43
C ALA A 43 -12.13 -7.72 17.54
N ASP A 44 -11.97 -7.61 16.23
CA ASP A 44 -12.93 -8.09 15.21
C ASP A 44 -12.77 -9.61 14.93
N GLY A 45 -11.89 -10.30 15.64
CA GLY A 45 -11.65 -11.73 15.46
C GLY A 45 -10.78 -12.09 14.26
N ILE A 46 -10.08 -11.13 13.68
CA ILE A 46 -9.19 -11.32 12.53
C ILE A 46 -7.75 -11.40 13.03
N GLU A 47 -7.04 -12.48 12.67
CA GLU A 47 -5.61 -12.59 12.97
C GLU A 47 -4.81 -11.75 11.97
N PRO A 48 -4.16 -10.65 12.40
CA PRO A 48 -3.41 -9.78 11.50
C PRO A 48 -2.07 -10.37 11.05
N TYR A 49 -1.59 -11.39 11.73
CA TYR A 49 -0.33 -12.08 11.41
C TYR A 49 -0.55 -13.59 11.32
N PRO A 50 -1.32 -14.06 10.31
CA PRO A 50 -1.55 -15.48 10.16
C PRO A 50 -0.22 -16.21 9.94
N TYR A 51 -0.11 -17.40 10.52
CA TYR A 51 1.11 -18.19 10.41
C TYR A 51 1.42 -18.65 8.98
N SER A 52 0.38 -18.90 8.19
CA SER A 52 0.51 -19.32 6.80
C SER A 52 -0.71 -18.92 5.97
N PHE A 53 -0.51 -18.85 4.67
CA PHE A 53 -1.56 -18.72 3.68
C PHE A 53 -1.31 -19.71 2.53
N ALA A 54 -2.32 -20.46 2.15
CA ALA A 54 -2.22 -21.48 1.11
C ALA A 54 -2.35 -20.85 -0.28
N ALA A 55 -1.29 -20.20 -0.76
CA ALA A 55 -1.22 -19.72 -2.13
C ALA A 55 -1.09 -20.91 -3.09
N THR A 56 -1.88 -20.93 -4.17
CA THR A 56 -1.84 -21.95 -5.21
C THR A 56 -0.90 -21.58 -6.35
N HIS A 57 -0.73 -20.30 -6.61
CA HIS A 57 0.03 -19.76 -7.72
C HIS A 57 0.86 -18.56 -7.30
N HIS A 58 1.95 -18.33 -8.01
CA HIS A 58 2.67 -17.07 -8.01
C HIS A 58 2.10 -16.09 -9.04
N ALA A 59 2.32 -14.80 -8.86
CA ALA A 59 1.78 -13.75 -9.74
C ALA A 59 2.12 -13.97 -11.21
N GLN A 60 3.36 -14.35 -11.53
CA GLN A 60 3.78 -14.63 -12.90
C GLN A 60 3.04 -15.82 -13.49
N GLN A 61 2.82 -16.88 -12.72
CA GLN A 61 2.07 -18.04 -13.18
C GLN A 61 0.63 -17.68 -13.55
N VAL A 62 0.00 -16.80 -12.77
CA VAL A 62 -1.35 -16.30 -13.09
C VAL A 62 -1.35 -15.48 -14.38
N THR A 63 -0.35 -14.65 -14.57
CA THR A 63 -0.18 -13.86 -15.79
C THR A 63 0.00 -14.78 -17.01
N ASP A 64 0.78 -15.84 -16.88
CA ASP A 64 1.04 -16.81 -17.94
C ASP A 64 -0.21 -17.64 -18.31
N LEU A 65 -1.13 -17.84 -17.37
CA LEU A 65 -2.43 -18.49 -17.64
C LEU A 65 -3.34 -17.63 -18.54
N GLY A 66 -3.13 -16.32 -18.60
CA GLY A 66 -3.86 -15.41 -19.47
C GLY A 66 -5.37 -15.48 -19.29
N GLU A 67 -6.10 -15.62 -20.39
CA GLU A 67 -7.56 -15.63 -20.41
C GLU A 67 -8.19 -16.83 -19.65
N ALA A 68 -7.47 -17.91 -19.42
CA ALA A 68 -7.98 -19.08 -18.70
C ALA A 68 -8.43 -18.74 -17.26
N VAL A 69 -7.91 -17.66 -16.69
CA VAL A 69 -8.30 -17.19 -15.34
C VAL A 69 -9.62 -16.42 -15.36
N THR A 70 -9.94 -15.79 -16.47
CA THR A 70 -11.10 -14.88 -16.60
C THR A 70 -12.29 -15.50 -17.34
N THR A 71 -12.11 -16.65 -17.99
CA THR A 71 -13.19 -17.34 -18.71
C THR A 71 -14.11 -18.02 -17.71
N GLU A 72 -15.42 -17.83 -17.85
CA GLU A 72 -16.43 -18.44 -16.99
C GLU A 72 -16.71 -19.93 -17.38
N PRO A 73 -16.68 -20.87 -16.43
CA PRO A 73 -16.26 -20.72 -15.04
C PRO A 73 -14.73 -20.55 -14.93
N GLY A 74 -14.29 -19.47 -14.28
CA GLY A 74 -12.88 -19.17 -14.11
C GLY A 74 -12.15 -20.20 -13.24
N LEU A 75 -10.83 -20.27 -13.39
CA LEU A 75 -9.99 -21.08 -12.53
C LEU A 75 -9.89 -20.41 -11.14
N ALA A 76 -10.26 -21.14 -10.09
CA ALA A 76 -10.04 -20.68 -8.72
C ALA A 76 -8.55 -20.74 -8.36
N ILE A 77 -7.97 -19.61 -8.09
CA ILE A 77 -6.55 -19.47 -7.72
C ILE A 77 -6.41 -18.62 -6.45
N SER A 78 -5.29 -18.80 -5.76
CA SER A 78 -4.92 -17.97 -4.62
C SER A 78 -3.49 -17.51 -4.77
N VAL A 79 -3.26 -16.21 -4.54
CA VAL A 79 -1.95 -15.59 -4.57
C VAL A 79 -1.70 -14.84 -3.26
N ALA A 80 -0.45 -14.74 -2.85
CA ALA A 80 -0.05 -13.96 -1.69
C ALA A 80 1.10 -13.03 -2.07
N GLY A 81 1.09 -11.83 -1.52
CA GLY A 81 2.15 -10.87 -1.79
C GLY A 81 1.91 -9.55 -1.08
N ARG A 82 2.72 -8.56 -1.41
CA ARG A 82 2.63 -7.22 -0.86
C ARG A 82 1.69 -6.35 -1.68
N LEU A 83 0.77 -5.68 -1.01
CA LEU A 83 -0.10 -4.70 -1.64
C LEU A 83 0.70 -3.44 -2.00
N MET A 84 0.83 -3.16 -3.29
CA MET A 84 1.63 -2.05 -3.80
C MET A 84 0.81 -0.84 -4.25
N ALA A 85 -0.43 -1.09 -4.65
CA ALA A 85 -1.37 -0.05 -5.03
C ALA A 85 -2.79 -0.50 -4.72
N ARG A 86 -3.63 0.45 -4.38
CA ARG A 86 -5.05 0.23 -4.16
C ARG A 86 -5.85 1.42 -4.68
N ARG A 87 -6.84 1.15 -5.50
CA ARG A 87 -7.82 2.12 -5.96
C ARG A 87 -9.21 1.52 -5.81
N GLY A 88 -10.12 2.27 -5.25
CA GLY A 88 -11.50 1.83 -5.10
C GLY A 88 -12.47 2.99 -5.21
N HIS A 89 -13.67 2.68 -5.67
CA HIS A 89 -14.79 3.59 -5.66
C HIS A 89 -16.08 2.81 -5.46
N GLY A 90 -16.81 3.14 -4.40
CA GLY A 90 -18.06 2.43 -4.06
C GLY A 90 -17.79 0.96 -3.68
N LYS A 91 -18.43 0.05 -4.42
CA LYS A 91 -18.46 -1.40 -4.14
C LYS A 91 -17.46 -2.21 -4.98
N ALA A 92 -16.55 -1.55 -5.64
CA ALA A 92 -15.51 -2.16 -6.45
C ALA A 92 -14.16 -1.49 -6.23
N ALA A 93 -13.10 -2.28 -6.25
CA ALA A 93 -11.75 -1.81 -6.08
C ALA A 93 -10.76 -2.62 -6.91
N PHE A 94 -9.64 -1.98 -7.22
CA PHE A 94 -8.49 -2.63 -7.84
C PHE A 94 -7.29 -2.53 -6.91
N GLY A 95 -6.43 -3.53 -6.94
CA GLY A 95 -5.17 -3.52 -6.25
C GLY A 95 -4.07 -4.16 -7.06
N HIS A 96 -2.83 -3.83 -6.75
CA HIS A 96 -1.66 -4.51 -7.28
C HIS A 96 -0.99 -5.27 -6.16
N VAL A 97 -0.84 -6.56 -6.34
CA VAL A 97 -0.13 -7.45 -5.42
C VAL A 97 1.18 -7.87 -6.08
N LEU A 98 2.27 -7.71 -5.35
CA LEU A 98 3.62 -8.05 -5.76
C LEU A 98 4.13 -9.22 -4.93
N ASP A 99 4.55 -10.29 -5.59
CA ASP A 99 5.32 -11.37 -4.99
C ASP A 99 6.74 -11.44 -5.60
N GLU A 100 7.48 -12.49 -5.27
CA GLU A 100 8.84 -12.69 -5.77
C GLU A 100 8.93 -12.90 -7.29
N SER A 101 7.84 -13.36 -7.92
CA SER A 101 7.79 -13.66 -9.35
C SER A 101 7.33 -12.49 -10.21
N GLY A 102 6.58 -11.54 -9.64
CA GLY A 102 6.05 -10.42 -10.40
C GLY A 102 4.87 -9.74 -9.73
N ARG A 103 4.16 -8.95 -10.50
CA ARG A 103 3.02 -8.15 -10.05
C ARG A 103 1.76 -8.56 -10.78
N ILE A 104 0.67 -8.68 -10.05
CA ILE A 104 -0.66 -8.97 -10.60
C ILE A 104 -1.66 -7.91 -10.13
N GLN A 105 -2.61 -7.58 -10.99
CA GLN A 105 -3.75 -6.77 -10.64
C GLN A 105 -4.88 -7.68 -10.14
N VAL A 106 -5.47 -7.31 -9.00
CA VAL A 106 -6.65 -7.96 -8.45
C VAL A 106 -7.85 -7.01 -8.56
N TYR A 107 -9.00 -7.58 -8.84
CA TYR A 107 -10.25 -6.86 -8.91
C TYR A 107 -11.18 -7.36 -7.79
N CYS A 108 -11.51 -6.48 -6.86
CA CYS A 108 -12.30 -6.78 -5.68
C CYS A 108 -13.69 -6.18 -5.82
N ARG A 109 -14.72 -6.99 -5.64
CA ARG A 109 -16.11 -6.57 -5.67
C ARG A 109 -16.83 -7.06 -4.42
N GLU A 110 -17.61 -6.16 -3.80
CA GLU A 110 -18.37 -6.48 -2.59
C GLU A 110 -19.39 -7.61 -2.82
N ASP A 111 -20.06 -7.62 -3.97
CA ASP A 111 -21.06 -8.64 -4.32
C ASP A 111 -20.48 -10.04 -4.55
N VAL A 112 -19.18 -10.12 -4.86
CA VAL A 112 -18.45 -11.38 -5.05
C VAL A 112 -17.76 -11.83 -3.77
N MET A 113 -17.09 -10.90 -3.07
CA MET A 113 -16.32 -11.18 -1.86
C MET A 113 -17.20 -11.31 -0.61
N GLY A 114 -18.33 -10.66 -0.61
CA GLY A 114 -19.15 -10.40 0.59
C GLY A 114 -18.71 -9.12 1.31
N ALA A 115 -19.65 -8.54 2.06
CA ALA A 115 -19.45 -7.25 2.72
C ALA A 115 -18.30 -7.27 3.74
N GLU A 116 -18.14 -8.35 4.49
CA GLU A 116 -17.08 -8.46 5.52
C GLU A 116 -15.68 -8.48 4.89
N ALA A 117 -15.47 -9.30 3.86
CA ALA A 117 -14.19 -9.39 3.17
C ALA A 117 -13.86 -8.09 2.43
N TYR A 118 -14.87 -7.44 1.83
CA TYR A 118 -14.68 -6.15 1.17
C TYR A 118 -14.34 -5.04 2.18
N ALA A 119 -14.98 -5.01 3.34
CA ALA A 119 -14.65 -4.07 4.42
C ALA A 119 -13.22 -4.28 4.94
N LEU A 120 -12.74 -5.53 5.02
CA LEU A 120 -11.35 -5.82 5.34
C LEU A 120 -10.40 -5.28 4.26
N TRP A 121 -10.73 -5.48 2.99
CA TRP A 121 -9.96 -4.93 1.87
C TRP A 121 -9.82 -3.41 1.97
N GLU A 122 -10.88 -2.70 2.32
CA GLU A 122 -10.87 -1.24 2.48
C GLU A 122 -9.97 -0.74 3.61
N ARG A 123 -9.69 -1.59 4.60
CA ARG A 123 -8.83 -1.27 5.77
C ARG A 123 -7.35 -1.52 5.50
N LEU A 124 -6.98 -2.17 4.41
CA LEU A 124 -5.59 -2.45 4.07
C LEU A 124 -4.82 -1.19 3.74
N ASP A 125 -3.55 -1.18 4.09
CA ASP A 125 -2.62 -0.13 3.72
C ASP A 125 -1.64 -0.61 2.64
N ILE A 126 -1.12 0.33 1.85
CA ILE A 126 -0.03 0.04 0.91
C ILE A 126 1.17 -0.49 1.70
N GLY A 127 1.71 -1.60 1.26
CA GLY A 127 2.80 -2.30 1.93
C GLY A 127 2.38 -3.47 2.83
N ASP A 128 1.07 -3.65 3.07
CA ASP A 128 0.58 -4.83 3.79
C ASP A 128 0.79 -6.10 2.96
N TRP A 129 1.02 -7.21 3.66
CA TRP A 129 1.02 -8.53 3.06
C TRP A 129 -0.40 -9.08 3.03
N VAL A 130 -0.83 -9.52 1.86
CA VAL A 130 -2.20 -9.97 1.62
C VAL A 130 -2.22 -11.32 0.92
N GLY A 131 -3.25 -12.10 1.21
CA GLY A 131 -3.64 -13.28 0.44
C GLY A 131 -4.99 -13.04 -0.24
N VAL A 132 -5.09 -13.38 -1.50
CA VAL A 132 -6.28 -13.13 -2.33
C VAL A 132 -6.71 -14.42 -3.02
#